data_a26d97b16668836e25a36c01a01a5b01
#
_entry.id   a26d97b16668836e25a36c01a01a5b01
#
_cell.length_a   1.000
_cell.length_b   1.000
_cell.length_c   1.000
_cell.angle_alpha   90.00
_cell.angle_beta   90.00
_cell.angle_gamma   90.00
#
_symmetry.space_group_name_H-M   'P 1'
#
loop_
_entity.id
_entity.type
_entity.pdbx_description
1 polymer ?
#
loop_
_entity_poly.entity_id
_entity_poly.type
_entity_poly.pdbx_seq_one_letter_code
_entity_poly.pdbx_strand_id
1 'polypeptide(L)'
;MKFTSVIGALGASNLLFTSVGAVELDINSPDSIKQAARAISANLRSYYTGDNVGDTPGNLPDPYYWWECGAMFNALIDYWYYTGDDTYNKI
;
A
#
# COMPACT_ATOMS: atom_id res chain seq x y z
N MET A 1 -15.39 -16.27 -11.08
CA MET A 1 -15.17 -16.73 -10.55
C MET A 1 -15.03 -16.82 -10.21
N LYS A 2 -15.15 -16.56 -10.32
CA LYS A 2 -14.97 -16.98 -9.76
C LYS A 2 -14.67 -17.10 -9.14
N PHE A 3 -15.40 -17.35 -9.21
CA PHE A 3 -15.23 -17.79 -8.35
C PHE A 3 -14.99 -17.86 -8.01
N THR A 4 -15.15 -17.63 -8.34
CA THR A 4 -14.88 -18.06 -7.73
C THR A 4 -14.49 -18.25 -7.48
N SER A 5 -14.89 -18.34 -7.55
CA SER A 5 -14.44 -18.85 -6.96
C SER A 5 -14.09 -18.98 -6.62
N VAL A 6 -14.17 -18.89 -6.85
CA VAL A 6 -13.69 -19.33 -6.20
C VAL A 6 -13.53 -19.40 -5.77
N ILE A 7 -14.13 -19.78 -5.69
CA ILE A 7 -13.90 -20.22 -5.04
C ILE A 7 -13.48 -20.49 -4.81
N GLY A 8 -13.77 -20.43 -4.91
CA GLY A 8 -13.44 -21.11 -4.54
C GLY A 8 -13.05 -21.22 -4.34
N ALA A 9 -12.94 -20.94 -4.57
CA ALA A 9 -12.49 -21.36 -4.07
C ALA A 9 -12.08 -21.43 -3.84
N LEU A 10 -12.39 -21.55 -3.79
CA LEU A 10 -11.91 -21.83 -3.17
C LEU A 10 -11.65 -21.76 -2.80
N GLY A 11 -11.74 -21.47 -3.01
CA GLY A 11 -11.46 -21.77 -2.44
C GLY A 11 -11.29 -21.57 -1.97
N ALA A 12 -11.38 -21.50 -2.05
CA ALA A 12 -11.08 -21.58 -1.35
C ALA A 12 -10.54 -21.41 -1.05
N SER A 13 -10.59 -21.30 -1.07
CA SER A 13 -10.10 -21.25 -0.50
C SER A 13 -9.67 -20.87 -0.13
N ASN A 14 -9.83 -20.71 -0.15
CA ASN A 14 -9.48 -20.39 0.38
C ASN A 14 -9.36 -19.79 0.85
N LEU A 15 -9.60 -19.55 1.10
CA LEU A 15 -9.51 -19.00 1.52
C LEU A 15 -9.35 -18.34 2.19
N LEU A 16 -9.67 -18.31 2.65
CA LEU A 16 -9.31 -17.55 3.29
C LEU A 16 -8.33 -17.14 3.64
N PHE A 17 -7.97 -16.82 3.61
CA PHE A 17 -7.08 -16.46 3.97
C PHE A 17 -6.65 -15.39 4.05
N THR A 18 -6.73 -15.18 4.57
CA THR A 18 -6.33 -14.07 4.71
C THR A 18 -5.00 -13.78 4.46
N SER A 19 -4.59 -13.62 3.59
CA SER A 19 -3.35 -13.38 3.34
C SER A 19 -2.94 -12.05 3.59
N VAL A 20 -2.62 -11.83 4.75
CA VAL A 20 -2.18 -10.56 5.16
C VAL A 20 -0.94 -10.20 4.43
N GLY A 21 -0.92 -9.09 3.83
CA GLY A 21 0.23 -8.58 3.14
C GLY A 21 0.42 -9.05 1.71
N ALA A 22 -0.35 -10.02 1.28
CA ALA A 22 -0.27 -10.43 -0.11
C ALA A 22 -1.03 -9.44 -0.99
N VAL A 23 -0.42 -9.07 -2.09
CA VAL A 23 -1.04 -8.20 -3.08
C VAL A 23 -1.17 -8.97 -4.36
N GLU A 24 -2.39 -9.12 -4.85
CA GLU A 24 -2.62 -9.76 -6.14
C GLU A 24 -2.23 -8.81 -7.25
N LEU A 25 -1.51 -9.32 -8.23
CA LEU A 25 -1.02 -8.50 -9.32
C LEU A 25 -1.12 -9.24 -10.64
N ASP A 26 -1.87 -8.64 -11.56
CA ASP A 26 -1.86 -9.02 -12.96
C ASP A 26 -1.13 -7.93 -13.74
N ILE A 27 0.07 -8.22 -14.17
CA ILE A 27 0.92 -7.24 -14.84
C ILE A 27 0.38 -6.81 -16.20
N ASN A 28 -0.61 -7.53 -16.74
CA ASN A 28 -1.23 -7.18 -18.00
C ASN A 28 -2.49 -6.32 -17.83
N SER A 29 -2.86 -6.03 -16.60
CA SER A 29 -4.04 -5.21 -16.30
C SER A 29 -3.61 -3.90 -15.61
N PRO A 30 -3.78 -2.76 -16.27
CA PRO A 30 -3.47 -1.47 -15.63
C PRO A 30 -4.25 -1.25 -14.34
N ASP A 31 -5.51 -1.70 -14.28
CA ASP A 31 -6.31 -1.56 -13.06
C ASP A 31 -5.74 -2.40 -11.92
N SER A 32 -5.28 -3.62 -12.20
CA SER A 32 -4.65 -4.47 -11.20
C SER A 32 -3.37 -3.84 -10.67
N ILE A 33 -2.57 -3.24 -11.55
CA ILE A 33 -1.34 -2.55 -11.16
C ILE A 33 -1.66 -1.36 -10.25
N LYS A 34 -2.67 -0.58 -10.61
CA LYS A 34 -3.08 0.58 -9.78
C LYS A 34 -3.63 0.16 -8.42
N GLN A 35 -4.37 -0.94 -8.38
CA GLN A 35 -4.90 -1.45 -7.11
C GLN A 35 -3.76 -1.95 -6.22
N ALA A 36 -2.78 -2.64 -6.77
CA ALA A 36 -1.61 -3.07 -6.03
C ALA A 36 -0.84 -1.87 -5.49
N ALA A 37 -0.63 -0.86 -6.31
CA ALA A 37 0.05 0.37 -5.89
C ALA A 37 -0.71 1.08 -4.78
N ARG A 38 -2.04 1.10 -4.87
CA ARG A 38 -2.88 1.70 -3.82
C ARG A 38 -2.72 0.97 -2.49
N ALA A 39 -2.72 -0.35 -2.52
CA ALA A 39 -2.58 -1.15 -1.31
C ALA A 39 -1.20 -0.95 -0.67
N ILE A 40 -0.15 -0.91 -1.49
CA ILE A 40 1.21 -0.69 -1.02
C ILE A 40 1.34 0.72 -0.41
N SER A 41 0.79 1.73 -1.08
CA SER A 41 0.86 3.11 -0.61
C SER A 41 0.13 3.29 0.72
N ALA A 42 -1.05 2.69 0.87
CA ALA A 42 -1.78 2.72 2.13
C ALA A 42 -0.99 2.05 3.26
N ASN A 43 -0.33 0.94 2.96
CA ASN A 43 0.48 0.24 3.94
C ASN A 43 1.71 1.07 4.33
N LEU A 44 2.39 1.68 3.37
CA LEU A 44 3.51 2.57 3.66
C LEU A 44 3.07 3.74 4.55
N ARG A 45 1.95 4.37 4.20
CA ARG A 45 1.41 5.50 4.96
C ARG A 45 1.11 5.13 6.41
N SER A 46 0.71 3.89 6.65
CA SER A 46 0.33 3.43 7.99
C SER A 46 1.49 3.44 8.98
N TYR A 47 2.73 3.45 8.50
CA TYR A 47 3.92 3.53 9.37
C TYR A 47 4.28 4.96 9.77
N TYR A 48 3.76 5.96 9.05
CA TYR A 48 4.14 7.34 9.30
C TYR A 48 3.32 7.93 10.45
N THR A 49 4.01 8.51 11.42
CA THR A 49 3.38 9.17 12.57
C THR A 49 3.84 10.62 12.73
N GLY A 50 4.67 11.11 11.83
CA GLY A 50 5.25 12.45 11.96
C GLY A 50 4.24 13.60 11.85
N ASP A 51 3.02 13.31 11.39
CA ASP A 51 1.92 14.27 11.36
C ASP A 51 1.10 14.29 12.65
N ASN A 52 1.42 13.43 13.62
CA ASN A 52 0.77 13.44 14.91
C ASN A 52 1.38 14.52 15.80
N VAL A 53 0.57 15.03 16.72
CA VAL A 53 1.04 16.01 17.70
C VAL A 53 2.12 15.38 18.59
N GLY A 54 3.27 16.01 18.65
CA GLY A 54 4.39 15.53 19.47
C GLY A 54 5.39 14.67 18.73
N ASP A 55 5.05 14.21 17.54
CA ASP A 55 5.99 13.45 16.72
C ASP A 55 6.81 14.38 15.83
N THR A 56 7.92 13.89 15.31
CA THR A 56 8.80 14.68 14.47
C THR A 56 8.42 14.54 13.01
N PRO A 57 7.99 15.63 12.35
CA PRO A 57 7.69 15.58 10.92
C PRO A 57 8.92 15.12 10.14
N GLY A 58 8.67 14.25 9.16
CA GLY A 58 9.72 13.74 8.31
C GLY A 58 10.46 12.53 8.86
N ASN A 59 10.03 12.01 10.02
CA ASN A 59 10.62 10.81 10.59
C ASN A 59 9.58 9.70 10.71
N LEU A 60 10.05 8.48 10.50
CA LEU A 60 9.30 7.28 10.88
C LEU A 60 9.60 6.94 12.35
N PRO A 61 8.70 6.22 13.03
CA PRO A 61 8.98 5.78 14.39
C PRO A 61 10.11 4.75 14.42
N ASP A 62 10.76 4.59 15.58
CA ASP A 62 11.77 3.53 15.75
C ASP A 62 11.19 2.17 15.34
N PRO A 63 11.99 1.31 14.76
CA PRO A 63 13.46 1.37 14.56
C PRO A 63 13.87 1.94 13.21
N TYR A 64 13.02 2.66 12.51
CA TYR A 64 13.29 3.14 11.16
C TYR A 64 14.17 4.39 11.18
N TYR A 65 15.01 4.52 10.14
CA TYR A 65 15.89 5.67 10.00
C TYR A 65 15.20 6.78 9.19
N TRP A 66 15.67 8.01 9.37
CA TRP A 66 15.11 9.17 8.67
C TRP A 66 15.17 9.04 7.13
N TRP A 67 16.21 8.41 6.61
CA TRP A 67 16.32 8.23 5.15
C TRP A 67 15.25 7.28 4.61
N GLU A 68 14.79 6.34 5.43
CA GLU A 68 13.69 5.46 5.05
C GLU A 68 12.39 6.24 4.92
N CYS A 69 12.20 7.24 5.75
CA CYS A 69 11.05 8.14 5.62
C CYS A 69 11.11 8.92 4.30
N GLY A 70 12.28 9.39 3.91
CA GLY A 70 12.48 10.03 2.61
C GLY A 70 12.14 9.11 1.45
N ALA A 71 12.55 7.84 1.54
CA ALA A 71 12.22 6.85 0.53
C ALA A 71 10.70 6.61 0.46
N MET A 72 10.04 6.56 1.60
CA MET A 72 8.58 6.42 1.66
C MET A 72 7.89 7.59 0.96
N PHE A 73 8.29 8.83 1.25
CA PHE A 73 7.69 10.00 0.61
C PHE A 73 7.95 10.00 -0.90
N ASN A 74 9.13 9.58 -1.33
CA ASN A 74 9.41 9.46 -2.75
C ASN A 74 8.47 8.46 -3.42
N ALA A 75 8.23 7.33 -2.79
CA ALA A 75 7.30 6.33 -3.31
C ALA A 75 5.87 6.87 -3.39
N LEU A 76 5.43 7.64 -2.40
CA LEU A 76 4.10 8.24 -2.40
C LEU A 76 3.95 9.31 -3.49
N ILE A 77 5.01 10.07 -3.78
CA ILE A 77 5.02 11.04 -4.88
C ILE A 77 4.93 10.32 -6.21
N ASP A 78 5.69 9.24 -6.39
CA ASP A 78 5.62 8.43 -7.60
C ASP A 78 4.22 7.84 -7.79
N TYR A 79 3.63 7.35 -6.72
CA TYR A 79 2.26 6.84 -6.76
C TYR A 79 1.29 7.89 -7.29
N TRP A 80 1.35 9.10 -6.73
CA TRP A 80 0.54 10.21 -7.21
C TRP A 80 0.80 10.52 -8.68
N TYR A 81 2.07 10.60 -9.06
CA TYR A 81 2.46 10.96 -10.43
C TYR A 81 1.90 9.97 -11.45
N TYR A 82 2.01 8.68 -11.16
CA TYR A 82 1.62 7.65 -12.12
C TYR A 82 0.13 7.29 -12.06
N THR A 83 -0.56 7.53 -10.96
CA THR A 83 -1.97 7.15 -10.83
C THR A 83 -2.93 8.34 -10.83
N GLY A 84 -2.44 9.53 -10.53
CA GLY A 84 -3.28 10.71 -10.34
C GLY A 84 -3.99 10.76 -9.00
N ASP A 85 -3.77 9.77 -8.13
CA ASP A 85 -4.41 9.73 -6.81
C ASP A 85 -3.63 10.58 -5.81
N ASP A 86 -4.22 11.69 -5.37
CA ASP A 86 -3.58 12.67 -4.51
C ASP A 86 -3.86 12.47 -3.01
N THR A 87 -4.35 11.31 -2.63
CA THR A 87 -4.75 10.99 -1.26
C THR A 87 -3.68 11.35 -0.23
N TYR A 88 -2.41 11.16 -0.57
CA TYR A 88 -1.30 11.32 0.37
C TYR A 88 -0.55 12.64 0.22
N ASN A 89 -1.03 13.56 -0.60
CA ASN A 89 -0.28 14.78 -0.90
C ASN A 89 -0.26 15.80 0.24
N LYS A 90 -1.07 15.58 1.27
CA LYS A 90 -1.19 16.54 2.37
C LYS A 90 -0.62 16.06 3.70
N ILE A 91 0.09 14.95 3.68
CA ILE A 91 0.67 14.44 4.93
C ILE A 91 1.98 15.14 5.28
#